data_e49ac99f87cd5c48209190b025700aac
#
_entry.id   e49ac99f87cd5c48209190b025700aac
#
_cell.length_a   1.000
_cell.length_b   1.000
_cell.length_c   1.000
_cell.angle_alpha   90.00
_cell.angle_beta   90.00
_cell.angle_gamma   90.00
#
_symmetry.space_group_name_H-M   'P 1'
#
loop_
_entity.id
_entity.type
_entity.pdbx_description
1 polymer ?
#
loop_
_entity_poly.entity_id
_entity_poly.type
_entity_poly.pdbx_seq_one_letter_code
_entity_poly.pdbx_strand_id
1 'polypeptide(L)'
;MTRPEAEIFGKRLRLVRDARGLSQEALADAVTAQGGRLTSKYVSDLERGLKAPTLTMVLKLSKALRTSVADLLADFTPTVVNRLRLE
;
A
#
# COMPACT_ATOMS: atom_id res chain seq x y z
N MET A 1 -13.95 7.23 -9.69
CA MET A 1 -12.70 7.92 -10.04
C MET A 1 -11.67 7.67 -8.94
N THR A 2 -10.46 7.27 -9.30
CA THR A 2 -9.40 7.03 -8.32
C THR A 2 -8.62 8.31 -8.05
N ARG A 3 -8.01 8.40 -6.87
CA ARG A 3 -7.11 9.50 -6.53
C ARG A 3 -5.70 9.16 -7.04
N PRO A 4 -4.98 10.13 -7.64
CA PRO A 4 -3.62 9.88 -8.13
C PRO A 4 -2.68 9.30 -7.07
N GLU A 5 -2.74 9.78 -5.82
CA GLU A 5 -1.90 9.26 -4.74
C GLU A 5 -2.21 7.80 -4.41
N ALA A 6 -3.49 7.40 -4.48
CA ALA A 6 -3.87 6.01 -4.24
C ALA A 6 -3.35 5.09 -5.35
N GLU A 7 -3.37 5.54 -6.61
CA GLU A 7 -2.84 4.76 -7.72
C GLU A 7 -1.33 4.59 -7.61
N ILE A 8 -0.60 5.65 -7.28
CA ILE A 8 0.85 5.61 -7.10
C ILE A 8 1.20 4.64 -5.97
N PHE A 9 0.54 4.75 -4.83
CA PHE A 9 0.77 3.87 -3.70
C PHE A 9 0.47 2.41 -4.07
N GLY A 10 -0.65 2.17 -4.73
CA GLY A 10 -1.08 0.82 -5.09
C GLY A 10 -0.09 0.09 -5.98
N LYS A 11 0.49 0.78 -6.97
CA LYS A 11 1.51 0.21 -7.85
C LYS A 11 2.76 -0.17 -7.07
N ARG A 12 3.20 0.68 -6.16
CA ARG A 12 4.37 0.40 -5.32
C ARG A 12 4.09 -0.77 -4.38
N LEU A 13 2.91 -0.81 -3.78
CA LEU A 13 2.50 -1.90 -2.89
C LEU A 13 2.59 -3.25 -3.61
N ARG A 14 2.03 -3.34 -4.80
CA ARG A 14 2.09 -4.56 -5.60
C ARG A 14 3.52 -4.96 -5.93
N LEU A 15 4.34 -4.01 -6.33
CA LEU A 15 5.74 -4.26 -6.68
C LEU A 15 6.50 -4.83 -5.48
N VAL A 16 6.33 -4.25 -4.31
CA VAL A 16 7.01 -4.73 -3.09
C VAL A 16 6.46 -6.10 -2.68
N ARG A 17 5.14 -6.28 -2.74
CA ARG A 17 4.51 -7.58 -2.43
C ARG A 17 5.03 -8.69 -3.34
N ASP A 18 5.06 -8.44 -4.66
CA ASP A 18 5.56 -9.40 -5.63
C ASP A 18 7.05 -9.72 -5.38
N ALA A 19 7.84 -8.71 -5.05
CA ALA A 19 9.26 -8.88 -4.74
C ALA A 19 9.48 -9.75 -3.49
N ARG A 20 8.52 -9.74 -2.55
CA ARG A 20 8.56 -10.58 -1.36
C ARG A 20 7.96 -11.97 -1.59
N GLY A 21 7.45 -12.25 -2.79
CA GLY A 21 6.85 -13.53 -3.10
C GLY A 21 5.52 -13.81 -2.39
N LEU A 22 4.82 -12.78 -1.94
CA LEU A 22 3.57 -12.93 -1.23
C LEU A 22 2.38 -12.79 -2.18
N SER A 23 1.35 -13.63 -1.96
CA SER A 23 0.04 -13.42 -2.58
C SER A 23 -0.68 -12.28 -1.86
N GLN A 24 -1.74 -11.76 -2.47
CA GLN A 24 -2.60 -10.78 -1.80
C GLN A 24 -3.19 -11.35 -0.51
N GLU A 25 -3.58 -12.62 -0.52
CA GLU A 25 -4.12 -13.29 0.65
C GLU A 25 -3.06 -13.43 1.76
N ALA A 26 -1.84 -13.83 1.40
CA ALA A 26 -0.76 -13.96 2.37
C ALA A 26 -0.41 -12.62 3.02
N LEU A 27 -0.40 -11.53 2.23
CA LEU A 27 -0.20 -10.19 2.78
C LEU A 27 -1.35 -9.81 3.72
N ALA A 28 -2.59 -10.08 3.33
CA ALA A 28 -3.76 -9.79 4.17
C ALA A 28 -3.66 -10.53 5.50
N ASP A 29 -3.26 -11.80 5.47
CA ASP A 29 -3.09 -12.61 6.69
C ASP A 29 -1.98 -12.05 7.58
N ALA A 30 -0.86 -11.62 6.99
CA ALA A 30 0.26 -11.07 7.75
C ALA A 30 -0.11 -9.73 8.42
N VAL A 31 -0.94 -8.92 7.78
CA VAL A 31 -1.46 -7.69 8.39
C VAL A 31 -2.45 -8.02 9.50
N THR A 32 -3.37 -8.97 9.25
CA THR A 32 -4.36 -9.39 10.25
C THR A 32 -3.68 -9.93 11.51
N ALA A 33 -2.54 -10.59 11.38
CA ALA A 33 -1.77 -11.09 12.52
C ALA A 33 -1.28 -9.98 13.45
N GLN A 34 -1.24 -8.74 12.99
CA GLN A 34 -0.84 -7.58 13.81
C GLN A 34 -2.02 -6.96 14.57
N GLY A 35 -3.21 -7.50 14.40
CA GLY A 35 -4.44 -6.96 14.97
C GLY A 35 -5.32 -6.34 13.91
N GLY A 36 -6.63 -6.36 14.15
CA GLY A 36 -7.61 -5.94 13.17
C GLY A 36 -7.85 -7.02 12.11
N ARG A 37 -8.49 -6.64 11.03
CA ARG A 37 -8.81 -7.58 9.95
C ARG A 37 -8.57 -6.93 8.59
N LEU A 38 -7.78 -7.60 7.77
CA LEU A 38 -7.56 -7.21 6.40
C LEU A 38 -7.91 -8.37 5.48
N THR A 39 -8.64 -8.10 4.40
CA THR A 39 -9.02 -9.10 3.41
C THR A 39 -8.14 -8.99 2.17
N SER A 40 -8.03 -10.09 1.41
CA SER A 40 -7.33 -10.05 0.13
C SER A 40 -8.03 -9.09 -0.87
N LYS A 41 -9.34 -8.95 -0.77
CA LYS A 41 -10.08 -7.99 -1.57
C LYS A 41 -9.63 -6.55 -1.28
N TYR A 42 -9.42 -6.21 0.00
CA TYR A 42 -8.95 -4.88 0.36
C TYR A 42 -7.54 -4.63 -0.16
N VAL A 43 -6.66 -5.64 -0.08
CA VAL A 43 -5.32 -5.53 -0.68
C VAL A 43 -5.43 -5.27 -2.19
N SER A 44 -6.30 -6.01 -2.88
CA SER A 44 -6.55 -5.79 -4.30
C SER A 44 -7.05 -4.36 -4.57
N ASP A 45 -7.98 -3.86 -3.77
CA ASP A 45 -8.48 -2.49 -3.91
C ASP A 45 -7.38 -1.45 -3.73
N LEU A 46 -6.49 -1.65 -2.76
CA LEU A 46 -5.34 -0.77 -2.56
C LEU A 46 -4.40 -0.80 -3.78
N GLU A 47 -4.10 -2.00 -4.28
CA GLU A 47 -3.17 -2.16 -5.42
C GLU A 47 -3.73 -1.56 -6.70
N ARG A 48 -5.06 -1.56 -6.87
CA ARG A 48 -5.72 -0.97 -8.03
C ARG A 48 -6.00 0.53 -7.87
N GLY A 49 -5.63 1.11 -6.74
CA GLY A 49 -5.86 2.54 -6.50
C GLY A 49 -7.30 2.90 -6.20
N LEU A 50 -8.15 1.91 -5.89
CA LEU A 50 -9.57 2.14 -5.60
C LEU A 50 -9.78 2.68 -4.18
N LYS A 51 -8.81 2.47 -3.29
CA LYS A 51 -8.84 2.95 -1.91
C LYS A 51 -7.47 3.47 -1.54
N ALA A 52 -7.44 4.50 -0.71
CA ALA A 52 -6.22 5.01 -0.12
C ALA A 52 -6.05 4.39 1.28
N PRO A 53 -4.84 3.99 1.66
CA PRO A 53 -4.62 3.45 2.99
C PRO A 53 -4.63 4.56 4.04
N THR A 54 -5.01 4.21 5.26
CA THR A 54 -4.75 5.07 6.42
C THR A 54 -3.26 5.00 6.75
N LEU A 55 -2.78 5.98 7.53
CA LEU A 55 -1.41 5.93 8.02
C LEU A 55 -1.13 4.63 8.80
N THR A 56 -2.07 4.24 9.67
CA THR A 56 -1.94 2.98 10.42
C THR A 56 -1.79 1.78 9.49
N MET A 57 -2.57 1.74 8.40
CA MET A 57 -2.46 0.66 7.43
C MET A 57 -1.09 0.66 6.74
N VAL A 58 -0.57 1.83 6.36
CA VAL A 58 0.76 1.92 5.76
C VAL A 58 1.82 1.31 6.69
N LEU A 59 1.74 1.63 7.99
CA LEU A 59 2.67 1.08 8.98
C LEU A 59 2.55 -0.43 9.11
N LYS A 60 1.33 -0.96 9.13
CA LYS A 60 1.10 -2.41 9.19
C LYS A 60 1.59 -3.12 7.93
N LEU A 61 1.38 -2.53 6.76
CA LEU A 61 1.87 -3.08 5.50
C LEU A 61 3.39 -3.11 5.46
N SER A 62 4.05 -2.03 5.90
CA SER A 62 5.51 -1.99 5.92
C SER A 62 6.08 -3.09 6.81
N LYS A 63 5.47 -3.33 7.97
CA LYS A 63 5.88 -4.39 8.89
C LYS A 63 5.67 -5.78 8.27
N ALA A 64 4.50 -6.02 7.68
CA ALA A 64 4.17 -7.30 7.05
C ALA A 64 5.09 -7.61 5.87
N LEU A 65 5.46 -6.59 5.10
CA LEU A 65 6.33 -6.72 3.93
C LEU A 65 7.81 -6.68 4.27
N ARG A 66 8.16 -6.43 5.53
CA ARG A 66 9.55 -6.26 5.97
C ARG A 66 10.29 -5.21 5.13
N THR A 67 9.61 -4.11 4.89
CA THR A 67 10.14 -2.98 4.14
C THR A 67 9.95 -1.71 4.95
N SER A 68 10.72 -0.67 4.63
CA SER A 68 10.55 0.61 5.30
C SER A 68 9.33 1.35 4.76
N VAL A 69 8.76 2.25 5.56
CA VAL A 69 7.74 3.17 5.08
C VAL A 69 8.29 4.02 3.94
N ALA A 70 9.56 4.42 4.02
CA ALA A 70 10.22 5.18 2.97
C ALA A 70 10.20 4.42 1.64
N ASP A 71 10.43 3.11 1.64
CA ASP A 71 10.37 2.31 0.42
C ASP A 71 8.95 2.22 -0.14
N LEU A 72 7.94 2.06 0.71
CA LEU A 72 6.55 2.03 0.27
C LEU A 72 6.10 3.37 -0.32
N LEU A 73 6.67 4.47 0.13
CA LEU A 73 6.32 5.81 -0.30
C LEU A 73 7.39 6.43 -1.23
N ALA A 74 8.30 5.61 -1.75
CA ALA A 74 9.46 6.09 -2.51
C ALA A 74 9.08 6.87 -3.77
N ASP A 75 7.91 6.60 -4.36
CA ASP A 75 7.45 7.29 -5.57
C ASP A 75 6.89 8.69 -5.28
N PHE A 76 6.67 9.03 -4.00
CA PHE A 76 6.21 10.35 -3.60
C PHE A 76 7.39 11.31 -3.42
N THR A 77 8.08 11.59 -4.52
CA THR A 77 9.15 12.59 -4.53
C THR A 77 8.55 14.00 -4.37
N PRO A 78 9.34 15.01 -3.98
CA PRO A 78 8.83 16.37 -3.90
C PRO A 78 8.19 16.85 -5.21
N THR A 79 8.77 16.49 -6.35
CA THR A 79 8.22 16.84 -7.66
C THR A 79 6.84 16.23 -7.88
N VAL A 80 6.69 14.93 -7.55
CA VAL A 80 5.40 14.24 -7.69
C VAL A 80 4.38 14.86 -6.75
N VAL A 81 4.74 15.05 -5.48
CA VAL A 81 3.81 15.62 -4.49
C VAL A 81 3.32 17.00 -4.91
N ASN A 82 4.20 17.83 -5.48
CA ASN A 82 3.83 19.16 -5.95
C ASN A 82 2.83 19.13 -7.11
N ARG A 83 2.75 18.03 -7.85
CA ARG A 83 1.82 17.86 -8.97
C ARG A 83 0.49 17.25 -8.54
N LEU A 84 0.42 16.67 -7.35
CA LEU A 84 -0.80 16.03 -6.85
C LEU A 84 -1.80 17.10 -6.41
N ARG A 85 -3.07 16.86 -6.73
CA ARG A 85 -4.19 17.61 -6.17
C ARG A 85 -4.70 16.85 -4.98
N LEU A 86 -4.25 17.24 -3.80
CA LEU A 86 -4.67 16.60 -2.55
C LEU A 86 -5.92 17.29 -2.03
N GLU A 87 -6.92 16.51 -1.65
CA GLU A 87 -8.18 16.99 -1.13
C GLU A 87 -8.33 16.66 0.36
#